data_4d3322a039328239c9dd77db6d87cbc3
#
_entry.id   4d3322a039328239c9dd77db6d87cbc3
#
_cell.length_a   1.000
_cell.length_b   1.000
_cell.length_c   1.000
_cell.angle_alpha   90.00
_cell.angle_beta   90.00
_cell.angle_gamma   90.00
#
_symmetry.space_group_name_H-M   'P 1'
#
loop_
_entity.id
_entity.type
_entity.pdbx_description
1 polymer ?
#
loop_
_entity_poly.entity_id
_entity_poly.type
_entity_poly.pdbx_seq_one_letter_code
_entity_poly.pdbx_strand_id
1 'polypeptide(L)'
;MIDQELVQSLKAWPFKEALQIIKKNGGLLNFKIPSKGYVLLETGYGPSGLPHIGTFGEVVRTSMVKNAFSSIIDCPTKLITFSDDMDGLRKVPENVPNKEMLEKFIGCLLYTSPSPRDWMVSRMPSSA
;
A
#
# COMPACT_ATOMS: atom_id res chain seq x y z
N MET A 1 18.44 -19.36 6.56
CA MET A 1 19.09 -18.03 6.60
C MET A 1 19.99 -17.94 5.39
N ILE A 2 19.82 -16.95 4.54
CA ILE A 2 20.64 -16.79 3.31
C ILE A 2 22.02 -16.30 3.74
N ASP A 3 23.09 -16.81 3.08
CA ASP A 3 24.46 -16.39 3.34
C ASP A 3 24.64 -14.88 3.11
N GLN A 4 25.41 -14.22 3.98
CA GLN A 4 25.62 -12.77 3.95
C GLN A 4 26.32 -12.30 2.66
N GLU A 5 27.28 -13.09 2.16
CA GLU A 5 27.96 -12.78 0.90
C GLU A 5 26.99 -12.87 -0.28
N LEU A 6 26.12 -13.90 -0.26
CA LEU A 6 25.07 -14.05 -1.26
C LEU A 6 24.09 -12.88 -1.22
N VAL A 7 23.67 -12.45 -0.02
CA VAL A 7 22.74 -11.31 0.15
C VAL A 7 23.29 -10.03 -0.46
N GLN A 8 24.61 -9.75 -0.27
CA GLN A 8 25.24 -8.56 -0.83
C GLN A 8 25.39 -8.62 -2.36
N SER A 9 25.43 -9.82 -2.93
CA SER A 9 25.51 -10.02 -4.38
C SER A 9 24.18 -9.87 -5.11
N LEU A 10 23.04 -9.83 -4.39
CA LEU A 10 21.69 -9.78 -4.96
C LEU A 10 21.44 -8.42 -5.63
N LYS A 11 21.26 -8.44 -6.96
CA LYS A 11 21.05 -7.24 -7.77
C LYS A 11 19.58 -6.93 -8.03
N ALA A 12 18.68 -7.88 -7.78
CA ALA A 12 17.25 -7.69 -8.01
C ALA A 12 16.69 -6.58 -7.11
N TRP A 13 15.86 -5.71 -7.68
CA TRP A 13 15.37 -4.51 -6.99
C TRP A 13 14.64 -4.79 -5.66
N PRO A 14 13.84 -5.87 -5.48
CA PRO A 14 13.18 -6.10 -4.19
C PRO A 14 14.18 -6.34 -3.06
N PHE A 15 15.30 -7.00 -3.36
CA PHE A 15 16.38 -7.22 -2.39
C PHE A 15 17.11 -5.92 -2.08
N LYS A 16 17.31 -5.05 -3.07
CA LYS A 16 17.94 -3.73 -2.83
C LYS A 16 17.08 -2.90 -1.87
N GLU A 17 15.77 -2.88 -2.06
CA GLU A 17 14.84 -2.18 -1.16
C GLU A 17 14.82 -2.83 0.24
N ALA A 18 14.77 -4.16 0.31
CA ALA A 18 14.85 -4.88 1.59
C ALA A 18 16.16 -4.56 2.34
N LEU A 19 17.28 -4.53 1.65
CA LEU A 19 18.57 -4.16 2.24
C LEU A 19 18.61 -2.71 2.75
N GLN A 20 17.93 -1.78 2.09
CA GLN A 20 17.79 -0.41 2.59
C GLN A 20 17.01 -0.36 3.90
N ILE A 21 15.92 -1.14 4.01
CA ILE A 21 15.15 -1.26 5.26
C ILE A 21 16.03 -1.82 6.37
N ILE A 22 16.78 -2.88 6.08
CA ILE A 22 17.69 -3.52 7.03
C ILE A 22 18.77 -2.52 7.49
N LYS A 23 19.38 -1.80 6.55
CA LYS A 23 20.40 -0.78 6.83
C LYS A 23 19.89 0.32 7.75
N LYS A 24 18.68 0.81 7.53
CA LYS A 24 18.03 1.84 8.37
C LYS A 24 17.77 1.35 9.80
N ASN A 25 17.64 0.04 10.01
CA ASN A 25 17.37 -0.57 11.31
C ASN A 25 18.60 -1.23 11.95
N GLY A 26 19.81 -0.80 11.60
CA GLY A 26 21.04 -1.25 12.26
C GLY A 26 21.94 -2.18 11.42
N GLY A 27 21.52 -2.53 10.20
CA GLY A 27 22.26 -3.41 9.30
C GLY A 27 22.05 -4.90 9.57
N LEU A 28 22.65 -5.76 8.75
CA LEU A 28 22.46 -7.21 8.79
C LEU A 28 22.85 -7.83 10.12
N LEU A 29 23.96 -7.38 10.72
CA LEU A 29 24.52 -7.95 11.96
C LEU A 29 23.83 -7.46 13.23
N ASN A 30 23.32 -6.22 13.20
CA ASN A 30 22.77 -5.54 14.36
C ASN A 30 21.34 -5.06 14.12
N PHE A 31 20.58 -5.83 13.33
CA PHE A 31 19.19 -5.47 13.03
C PHE A 31 18.37 -5.36 14.32
N LYS A 32 17.77 -4.20 14.51
CA LYS A 32 16.90 -3.95 15.66
C LYS A 32 15.45 -4.07 15.24
N ILE A 33 14.76 -5.01 15.86
CA ILE A 33 13.31 -5.15 15.67
C ILE A 33 12.65 -3.86 16.16
N PRO A 34 11.79 -3.23 15.34
CA PRO A 34 11.05 -2.03 15.77
C PRO A 34 10.27 -2.25 17.05
N SER A 35 10.03 -1.21 17.83
CA SER A 35 9.29 -1.28 19.10
C SER A 35 7.88 -1.87 18.97
N LYS A 36 7.29 -1.80 17.78
CA LYS A 36 6.00 -2.43 17.44
C LYS A 36 6.07 -3.96 17.31
N GLY A 37 7.27 -4.55 17.33
CA GLY A 37 7.50 -5.99 17.16
C GLY A 37 7.47 -6.47 15.70
N TYR A 38 7.31 -5.60 14.72
CA TYR A 38 7.27 -5.95 13.30
C TYR A 38 7.72 -4.79 12.41
N VAL A 39 8.12 -5.11 11.19
CA VAL A 39 8.33 -4.12 10.12
C VAL A 39 7.02 -3.91 9.37
N LEU A 40 6.58 -2.66 9.28
CA LEU A 40 5.40 -2.28 8.52
C LEU A 40 5.80 -1.88 7.10
N LEU A 41 5.12 -2.48 6.14
CA LEU A 41 5.21 -2.14 4.72
C LEU A 41 3.85 -1.64 4.27
N GLU A 42 3.84 -0.53 3.56
CA GLU A 42 2.62 0.11 3.11
C GLU A 42 2.61 0.23 1.59
N THR A 43 1.46 0.03 1.02
CA THR A 43 1.15 0.32 -0.37
C THR A 43 -0.21 0.97 -0.44
N GLY A 44 -0.50 1.67 -1.51
CA GLY A 44 -1.77 2.35 -1.66
C GLY A 44 -2.18 2.49 -3.11
N TYR A 45 -3.45 2.76 -3.32
CA TYR A 45 -4.03 3.07 -4.62
C TYR A 45 -5.21 4.02 -4.48
N GLY A 46 -5.42 4.83 -5.51
CA GLY A 46 -6.61 5.68 -5.61
C GLY A 46 -7.79 4.93 -6.22
N PRO A 47 -9.01 5.11 -5.72
CA PRO A 47 -10.21 4.41 -6.19
C PRO A 47 -10.85 5.01 -7.44
N SER A 48 -10.14 5.78 -8.23
CA SER A 48 -10.68 6.55 -9.34
C SER A 48 -11.18 5.70 -10.53
N GLY A 49 -11.02 4.39 -10.51
CA GLY A 49 -11.47 3.49 -11.57
C GLY A 49 -11.53 2.04 -11.12
N LEU A 50 -11.95 1.15 -12.03
CA LEU A 50 -11.91 -0.28 -11.74
C LEU A 50 -10.47 -0.75 -11.51
N PRO A 51 -10.25 -1.68 -10.56
CA PRO A 51 -8.94 -2.27 -10.36
C PRO A 51 -8.39 -2.87 -11.66
N HIS A 52 -7.14 -2.60 -11.94
CA HIS A 52 -6.46 -3.07 -13.13
C HIS A 52 -5.02 -3.51 -12.79
N ILE A 53 -4.26 -3.93 -13.80
CA ILE A 53 -2.89 -4.41 -13.60
C ILE A 53 -1.98 -3.42 -12.86
N GLY A 54 -2.21 -2.11 -13.04
CA GLY A 54 -1.47 -1.08 -12.30
C GLY A 54 -1.77 -1.11 -10.80
N THR A 55 -3.06 -1.20 -10.41
CA THR A 55 -3.49 -1.34 -9.01
C THR A 55 -2.90 -2.62 -8.38
N PHE A 56 -2.98 -3.73 -9.12
CA PHE A 56 -2.36 -4.98 -8.70
C PHE A 56 -0.84 -4.86 -8.57
N GLY A 57 -0.20 -4.15 -9.49
CA GLY A 57 1.23 -3.88 -9.49
C GLY A 57 1.73 -3.21 -8.21
N GLU A 58 0.98 -2.27 -7.65
CA GLU A 58 1.35 -1.60 -6.40
C GLU A 58 1.44 -2.59 -5.22
N VAL A 59 0.44 -3.46 -5.08
CA VAL A 59 0.42 -4.47 -4.00
C VAL A 59 1.50 -5.53 -4.22
N VAL A 60 1.65 -6.01 -5.46
CA VAL A 60 2.65 -7.02 -5.81
C VAL A 60 4.07 -6.52 -5.54
N ARG A 61 4.41 -5.30 -5.96
CA ARG A 61 5.73 -4.72 -5.74
C ARG A 61 6.08 -4.71 -4.25
N THR A 62 5.18 -4.25 -3.41
CA THR A 62 5.40 -4.21 -1.96
C THR A 62 5.49 -5.61 -1.36
N SER A 63 4.68 -6.56 -1.86
CA SER A 63 4.76 -7.97 -1.48
C SER A 63 6.10 -8.62 -1.84
N MET A 64 6.67 -8.26 -3.00
CA MET A 64 8.00 -8.74 -3.40
C MET A 64 9.09 -8.24 -2.45
N VAL A 65 9.04 -6.98 -2.03
CA VAL A 65 9.97 -6.42 -1.03
C VAL A 65 9.79 -7.09 0.32
N LYS A 66 8.54 -7.32 0.75
CA LYS A 66 8.23 -8.07 1.97
C LYS A 66 8.86 -9.45 1.96
N ASN A 67 8.68 -10.21 0.87
CA ASN A 67 9.22 -11.56 0.74
C ASN A 67 10.76 -11.54 0.72
N ALA A 68 11.37 -10.60 0.00
CA ALA A 68 12.81 -10.41 0.00
C ALA A 68 13.34 -10.10 1.40
N PHE A 69 12.69 -9.21 2.14
CA PHE A 69 13.06 -8.89 3.51
C PHE A 69 12.96 -10.12 4.42
N SER A 70 11.84 -10.83 4.40
CA SER A 70 11.60 -12.02 5.25
C SER A 70 12.53 -13.19 4.92
N SER A 71 13.10 -13.24 3.70
CA SER A 71 14.12 -14.24 3.36
C SER A 71 15.49 -13.93 3.95
N ILE A 72 15.76 -12.67 4.31
CA ILE A 72 17.06 -12.22 4.84
C ILE A 72 17.03 -12.13 6.37
N ILE A 73 15.97 -11.54 6.94
CA ILE A 73 15.85 -11.26 8.37
C ILE A 73 14.63 -11.99 8.92
N ASP A 74 14.83 -12.71 10.01
CA ASP A 74 13.75 -13.32 10.79
C ASP A 74 13.11 -12.25 11.70
N CYS A 75 12.24 -11.46 11.11
CA CYS A 75 11.46 -10.44 11.80
C CYS A 75 10.03 -10.43 11.25
N PRO A 76 9.01 -10.41 12.12
CA PRO A 76 7.63 -10.31 11.66
C PRO A 76 7.41 -9.10 10.77
N THR A 77 6.62 -9.27 9.72
CA THR A 77 6.26 -8.19 8.79
C THR A 77 4.76 -8.05 8.66
N LYS A 78 4.27 -6.83 8.57
CA LYS A 78 2.88 -6.52 8.20
C LYS A 78 2.89 -5.73 6.90
N LEU A 79 1.95 -6.06 6.01
CA LEU A 79 1.68 -5.29 4.82
C LEU A 79 0.27 -4.71 4.94
N ILE A 80 0.17 -3.40 4.79
CA ILE A 80 -1.10 -2.68 4.75
C ILE A 80 -1.29 -2.14 3.35
N THR A 81 -2.46 -2.38 2.80
CA THR A 81 -2.91 -1.75 1.56
C THR A 81 -3.83 -0.60 1.94
N PHE A 82 -3.42 0.59 1.61
CA PHE A 82 -4.18 1.81 1.87
C PHE A 82 -5.02 2.14 0.64
N SER A 83 -6.31 2.34 0.85
CA SER A 83 -7.19 2.94 -0.17
C SER A 83 -7.29 4.43 0.10
N ASP A 84 -6.94 5.23 -0.91
CA ASP A 84 -6.96 6.68 -0.80
C ASP A 84 -8.41 7.18 -0.91
N ASP A 85 -9.09 7.16 0.22
CA ASP A 85 -10.45 7.64 0.36
C ASP A 85 -10.51 9.17 0.31
N MET A 86 -11.64 9.69 -0.10
CA MET A 86 -11.88 11.13 -0.20
C MET A 86 -11.04 11.85 -1.26
N ASP A 87 -10.46 11.14 -2.23
CA ASP A 87 -9.89 11.79 -3.42
C ASP A 87 -11.02 12.26 -4.36
N GLY A 88 -10.83 13.42 -4.96
CA GLY A 88 -11.82 13.97 -5.91
C GLY A 88 -11.78 13.26 -7.26
N LEU A 89 -12.94 12.96 -7.84
CA LEU A 89 -13.04 12.48 -9.21
C LEU A 89 -12.57 13.59 -10.17
N ARG A 90 -11.34 13.52 -10.65
CA ARG A 90 -10.75 14.56 -11.52
C ARG A 90 -11.16 14.40 -12.98
N LYS A 91 -11.37 13.17 -13.41
CA LYS A 91 -11.85 12.78 -14.74
C LYS A 91 -12.54 11.44 -14.65
N VAL A 92 -13.46 11.16 -15.55
CA VAL A 92 -14.07 9.84 -15.66
C VAL A 92 -13.09 8.88 -16.32
N PRO A 93 -12.71 7.76 -15.68
CA PRO A 93 -11.82 6.77 -16.27
C PRO A 93 -12.47 6.08 -17.48
N GLU A 94 -11.63 5.62 -18.41
CA GLU A 94 -12.13 4.96 -19.62
C GLU A 94 -12.69 3.55 -19.35
N ASN A 95 -12.26 2.93 -18.28
CA ASN A 95 -12.58 1.55 -17.93
C ASN A 95 -13.81 1.40 -17.00
N VAL A 96 -14.58 2.45 -16.78
CA VAL A 96 -15.81 2.40 -15.97
C VAL A 96 -17.06 2.37 -16.85
N PRO A 97 -18.12 1.67 -16.40
CA PRO A 97 -19.42 1.73 -17.06
C PRO A 97 -20.10 3.10 -16.82
N ASN A 98 -21.08 3.44 -17.65
CA ASN A 98 -21.93 4.63 -17.48
C ASN A 98 -21.16 5.98 -17.38
N LYS A 99 -20.18 6.19 -18.26
CA LYS A 99 -19.34 7.38 -18.27
C LYS A 99 -20.12 8.70 -18.25
N GLU A 100 -21.14 8.81 -19.09
CA GLU A 100 -21.98 10.03 -19.19
C GLU A 100 -22.66 10.39 -17.86
N MET A 101 -23.06 9.38 -17.11
CA MET A 101 -23.61 9.58 -15.77
C MET A 101 -22.52 10.07 -14.80
N LEU A 102 -21.32 9.50 -14.88
CA LEU A 102 -20.22 9.83 -13.98
C LEU A 102 -19.61 11.21 -14.24
N GLU A 103 -19.73 11.73 -15.45
CA GLU A 103 -19.28 13.11 -15.76
C GLU A 103 -19.93 14.18 -14.87
N LYS A 104 -21.16 13.95 -14.44
CA LYS A 104 -21.88 14.83 -13.52
C LYS A 104 -21.30 14.87 -12.11
N PHE A 105 -20.46 13.91 -11.79
CA PHE A 105 -19.82 13.78 -10.48
C PHE A 105 -18.35 14.18 -10.47
N ILE A 106 -17.85 14.77 -11.55
CA ILE A 106 -16.48 15.33 -11.56
C ILE A 106 -16.39 16.38 -10.45
N GLY A 107 -15.35 16.26 -9.62
CA GLY A 107 -15.11 17.07 -8.43
C GLY A 107 -15.73 16.52 -7.15
N CYS A 108 -16.62 15.52 -7.24
CA CYS A 108 -17.13 14.83 -6.06
C CYS A 108 -16.08 13.91 -5.44
N LEU A 109 -16.15 13.72 -4.13
CA LEU A 109 -15.27 12.81 -3.41
C LEU A 109 -15.63 11.35 -3.74
N LEU A 110 -14.61 10.53 -3.88
CA LEU A 110 -14.74 9.10 -4.09
C LEU A 110 -14.59 8.35 -2.77
N TYR A 111 -15.49 7.40 -2.55
CA TYR A 111 -15.47 6.52 -1.40
C TYR A 111 -15.38 5.06 -1.89
N THR A 112 -14.47 4.29 -1.36
CA THR A 112 -14.24 2.89 -1.78
C THR A 112 -14.75 1.87 -0.80
N SER A 113 -14.87 2.25 0.45
CA SER A 113 -15.37 1.39 1.52
C SER A 113 -15.88 2.23 2.67
N PRO A 114 -16.81 1.72 3.48
CA PRO A 114 -17.20 2.41 4.70
C PRO A 114 -15.98 2.69 5.56
N SER A 115 -15.64 3.95 5.75
CA SER A 115 -14.61 4.35 6.68
C SER A 115 -15.24 4.61 8.06
N PRO A 116 -14.46 4.60 9.16
CA PRO A 116 -14.97 5.03 10.45
C PRO A 116 -15.56 6.45 10.44
N ARG A 117 -15.14 7.30 9.50
CA ARG A 117 -15.71 8.63 9.29
C ARG A 117 -17.09 8.58 8.64
N ASP A 118 -17.30 7.70 7.66
CA ASP A 118 -18.61 7.51 7.02
C ASP A 118 -19.65 7.03 8.03
N TRP A 119 -19.21 6.18 8.95
CA TRP A 119 -20.08 5.73 10.03
C TRP A 119 -20.46 6.84 11.01
N MET A 120 -19.58 7.80 11.24
CA MET A 120 -19.87 8.99 12.06
C MET A 120 -20.79 9.97 11.33
N VAL A 121 -20.62 10.16 10.03
CA VAL A 121 -21.47 11.03 9.21
C VAL A 121 -22.89 10.46 9.07
N SER A 122 -23.04 9.14 8.92
CA SER A 122 -24.36 8.49 8.84
C SER A 122 -25.16 8.56 10.15
N ARG A 123 -24.52 8.91 11.26
CA ARG A 123 -25.16 9.14 12.57
C ARG A 123 -25.51 10.59 12.85
N MET A 124 -25.12 11.52 11.99
CA MET A 124 -25.65 12.88 12.11
C MET A 124 -27.11 12.85 11.73
N PRO A 125 -28.04 13.21 12.64
CA PRO A 125 -29.44 13.39 12.27
C PRO A 125 -29.44 14.43 11.16
N SER A 126 -30.10 14.10 10.05
CA SER A 126 -30.47 15.10 9.06
C SER A 126 -31.26 16.17 9.82
N SER A 127 -30.57 17.23 10.22
CA SER A 127 -31.24 18.40 10.74
C SER A 127 -32.11 18.92 9.61
N ALA A 128 -33.42 18.81 9.82
CA ALA A 128 -34.44 19.42 9.01
C ALA A 128 -34.14 20.90 8.79
#